data_002e3abf1b8407e5fcca7e553b9a9e8a
#
_entry.id   002e3abf1b8407e5fcca7e553b9a9e8a
#
_cell.length_a   1.000
_cell.length_b   1.000
_cell.length_c   1.000
_cell.angle_alpha   90.00
_cell.angle_beta   90.00
_cell.angle_gamma   90.00
#
_symmetry.space_group_name_H-M   'P 1'
#
loop_
_entity.id
_entity.type
_entity.pdbx_description
1 polymer ?
#
loop_
_entity_poly.entity_id
_entity_poly.type
_entity_poly.pdbx_seq_one_letter_code
_entity_poly.pdbx_strand_id
1 'polypeptide(L)'
;LQDIRKFPLLEPEEEYMLAKRWKEHEDPEAAARMVNSHLRLVAKLAMGYRGYGLPLGEVISEGNVGLMQAIKRFEPEKGFRLATYAMWWIKASIQEYILRSWSLVKIGTTAAQKKLFFNLRRMKGEIKALEEGDLKQENLETIATKLKVSEQEVINMNRRMAGPDSSLNAPVRADSGGEWQDWLVDDADNQETVL
;
A
#
# COMPACT_ATOMS: atom_id res chain seq x y z
N LEU A 1 -0.06 15.22 -13.36
CA LEU A 1 -0.96 15.81 -12.34
C LEU A 1 -1.67 17.09 -12.82
N GLN A 2 -1.05 17.90 -13.68
CA GLN A 2 -1.70 19.09 -14.24
C GLN A 2 -2.90 18.74 -15.12
N ASP A 3 -2.82 17.68 -15.91
CA ASP A 3 -3.89 17.26 -16.83
C ASP A 3 -5.13 16.75 -16.09
N ILE A 4 -4.95 16.14 -14.92
CA ILE A 4 -6.06 15.66 -14.07
C ILE A 4 -6.99 16.82 -13.64
N ARG A 5 -6.47 18.05 -13.54
CA ARG A 5 -7.26 19.23 -13.16
C ARG A 5 -8.20 19.71 -14.25
N LYS A 6 -7.97 19.34 -15.50
CA LYS A 6 -8.78 19.75 -16.66
C LYS A 6 -10.16 19.10 -16.67
N PHE A 7 -10.32 17.94 -16.03
CA PHE A 7 -11.59 17.22 -16.03
C PHE A 7 -12.54 17.80 -14.98
N PRO A 8 -13.76 18.18 -15.36
CA PRO A 8 -14.78 18.68 -14.43
C PRO A 8 -15.25 17.56 -13.50
N LEU A 9 -15.74 17.94 -12.31
CA LEU A 9 -16.46 17.04 -11.44
C LEU A 9 -17.87 16.81 -12.00
N LEU A 10 -18.37 15.59 -11.86
CA LEU A 10 -19.72 15.24 -12.29
C LEU A 10 -20.74 15.67 -11.22
N GLU A 11 -21.84 16.27 -11.68
CA GLU A 11 -23.02 16.45 -10.86
C GLU A 11 -23.71 15.11 -10.58
N PRO A 12 -24.48 14.98 -9.48
CA PRO A 12 -25.11 13.71 -9.09
C PRO A 12 -25.99 13.09 -10.19
N GLU A 13 -26.74 13.93 -10.90
CA GLU A 13 -27.64 13.47 -11.97
C GLU A 13 -26.85 12.98 -13.18
N GLU A 14 -25.78 13.68 -13.54
CA GLU A 14 -24.89 13.28 -14.64
C GLU A 14 -24.16 11.99 -14.32
N GLU A 15 -23.67 11.84 -13.07
CA GLU A 15 -23.05 10.61 -12.59
C GLU A 15 -23.99 9.42 -12.67
N TYR A 16 -25.24 9.61 -12.26
CA TYR A 16 -26.28 8.59 -12.34
C TYR A 16 -26.55 8.16 -13.79
N MET A 17 -26.73 9.11 -14.70
CA MET A 17 -26.98 8.85 -16.12
C MET A 17 -25.82 8.10 -16.78
N LEU A 18 -24.58 8.51 -16.51
CA LEU A 18 -23.38 7.85 -17.04
C LEU A 18 -23.24 6.43 -16.49
N ALA A 19 -23.48 6.24 -15.19
CA ALA A 19 -23.41 4.93 -14.57
C ALA A 19 -24.48 3.98 -15.13
N LYS A 20 -25.69 4.50 -15.42
CA LYS A 20 -26.76 3.73 -16.03
C LYS A 20 -26.42 3.34 -17.47
N ARG A 21 -25.91 4.28 -18.28
CA ARG A 21 -25.44 3.99 -19.64
C ARG A 21 -24.34 2.91 -19.66
N TRP A 22 -23.38 3.00 -18.74
CA TRP A 22 -22.35 1.97 -18.61
C TRP A 22 -22.95 0.61 -18.27
N LYS A 23 -23.88 0.56 -17.32
CA LYS A 23 -24.47 -0.70 -16.84
C LYS A 23 -25.38 -1.38 -17.87
N GLU A 24 -26.17 -0.60 -18.62
CA GLU A 24 -27.15 -1.12 -19.59
C GLU A 24 -26.54 -1.38 -20.98
N HIS A 25 -25.59 -0.58 -21.40
CA HIS A 25 -25.06 -0.59 -22.76
C HIS A 25 -23.55 -0.84 -22.84
N GLU A 26 -22.86 -1.01 -21.69
CA GLU A 26 -21.39 -1.13 -21.62
C GLU A 26 -20.66 -0.02 -22.39
N ASP A 27 -21.21 1.21 -22.38
CA ASP A 27 -20.70 2.33 -23.13
C ASP A 27 -19.33 2.79 -22.62
N PRO A 28 -18.24 2.58 -23.38
CA PRO A 28 -16.89 2.91 -22.94
C PRO A 28 -16.68 4.41 -22.75
N GLU A 29 -17.46 5.25 -23.45
CA GLU A 29 -17.37 6.71 -23.33
C GLU A 29 -17.93 7.19 -21.98
N ALA A 30 -19.03 6.60 -21.55
CA ALA A 30 -19.61 6.85 -20.23
C ALA A 30 -18.64 6.41 -19.11
N ALA A 31 -18.02 5.23 -19.22
CA ALA A 31 -17.01 4.78 -18.30
C ALA A 31 -15.78 5.71 -18.26
N ALA A 32 -15.27 6.13 -19.42
CA ALA A 32 -14.14 7.05 -19.52
C ALA A 32 -14.43 8.40 -18.85
N ARG A 33 -15.62 8.96 -19.02
CA ARG A 33 -16.03 10.20 -18.35
C ARG A 33 -16.07 10.04 -16.82
N MET A 34 -16.61 8.93 -16.32
CA MET A 34 -16.63 8.61 -14.90
C MET A 34 -15.21 8.45 -14.34
N VAL A 35 -14.31 7.76 -15.04
CA VAL A 35 -12.90 7.62 -14.64
C VAL A 35 -12.25 8.99 -14.58
N ASN A 36 -12.31 9.77 -15.66
CA ASN A 36 -11.62 11.05 -15.78
C ASN A 36 -12.02 12.06 -14.69
N SER A 37 -13.31 12.13 -14.35
CA SER A 37 -13.84 12.99 -13.30
C SER A 37 -13.33 12.63 -11.89
N HIS A 38 -12.93 11.37 -11.66
CA HIS A 38 -12.48 10.86 -10.37
C HIS A 38 -10.96 10.72 -10.22
N LEU A 39 -10.16 11.03 -11.27
CA LEU A 39 -8.69 10.95 -11.21
C LEU A 39 -8.09 11.82 -10.09
N ARG A 40 -8.71 12.96 -9.76
CA ARG A 40 -8.29 13.80 -8.62
C ARG A 40 -8.43 13.10 -7.29
N LEU A 41 -9.48 12.30 -7.12
CA LEU A 41 -9.69 11.49 -5.92
C LEU A 41 -8.60 10.43 -5.79
N VAL A 42 -8.28 9.72 -6.88
CA VAL A 42 -7.19 8.73 -6.91
C VAL A 42 -5.86 9.38 -6.53
N ALA A 43 -5.49 10.50 -7.15
CA ALA A 43 -4.25 11.19 -6.85
C ALA A 43 -4.18 11.64 -5.38
N LYS A 44 -5.27 12.18 -4.83
CA LYS A 44 -5.37 12.58 -3.42
C LYS A 44 -5.15 11.41 -2.47
N LEU A 45 -5.76 10.27 -2.75
CA LEU A 45 -5.60 9.07 -1.94
C LEU A 45 -4.18 8.50 -2.06
N ALA A 46 -3.62 8.43 -3.27
CA ALA A 46 -2.26 7.94 -3.52
C ALA A 46 -1.20 8.79 -2.80
N MET A 47 -1.38 10.11 -2.69
CA MET A 47 -0.47 10.98 -1.95
C MET A 47 -0.36 10.60 -0.47
N GLY A 48 -1.40 10.03 0.14
CA GLY A 48 -1.36 9.53 1.51
C GLY A 48 -0.41 8.34 1.72
N TYR A 49 0.01 7.69 0.63
CA TYR A 49 0.90 6.52 0.66
C TYR A 49 2.34 6.83 0.20
N ARG A 50 2.72 8.09 0.00
CA ARG A 50 4.10 8.47 -0.41
C ARG A 50 5.20 7.96 0.52
N GLY A 51 4.89 7.79 1.80
CA GLY A 51 5.85 7.37 2.82
C GLY A 51 6.36 5.92 2.68
N TYR A 52 5.82 5.12 1.76
CA TYR A 52 6.22 3.73 1.56
C TYR A 52 7.37 3.56 0.55
N GLY A 53 7.92 4.64 -0.01
CA GLY A 53 9.10 4.59 -0.88
C GLY A 53 8.84 4.11 -2.32
N LEU A 54 7.58 3.85 -2.70
CA LEU A 54 7.22 3.44 -4.05
C LEU A 54 6.99 4.66 -4.97
N PRO A 55 7.24 4.53 -6.29
CA PRO A 55 7.00 5.59 -7.25
C PRO A 55 5.53 6.03 -7.26
N LEU A 56 5.28 7.31 -7.01
CA LEU A 56 3.91 7.85 -6.91
C LEU A 56 3.08 7.58 -8.18
N GLY A 57 3.71 7.61 -9.36
CA GLY A 57 3.04 7.30 -10.62
C GLY A 57 2.43 5.92 -10.64
N GLU A 58 3.15 4.92 -10.15
CA GLU A 58 2.68 3.53 -10.07
C GLU A 58 1.57 3.36 -9.04
N VAL A 59 1.70 4.01 -7.89
CA VAL A 59 0.63 4.03 -6.86
C VAL A 59 -0.66 4.64 -7.42
N ILE A 60 -0.56 5.71 -8.23
CA ILE A 60 -1.72 6.31 -8.91
C ILE A 60 -2.29 5.35 -9.95
N SER A 61 -1.44 4.69 -10.75
CA SER A 61 -1.88 3.74 -11.78
C SER A 61 -2.66 2.57 -11.15
N GLU A 62 -2.16 2.03 -10.06
CA GLU A 62 -2.86 0.97 -9.32
C GLU A 62 -4.16 1.48 -8.67
N GLY A 63 -4.17 2.71 -8.18
CA GLY A 63 -5.39 3.37 -7.72
C GLY A 63 -6.43 3.53 -8.84
N ASN A 64 -6.01 3.81 -10.07
CA ASN A 64 -6.90 3.86 -11.23
C ASN A 64 -7.49 2.47 -11.57
N VAL A 65 -6.72 1.39 -11.39
CA VAL A 65 -7.26 0.01 -11.52
C VAL A 65 -8.38 -0.21 -10.50
N GLY A 66 -8.17 0.20 -9.25
CA GLY A 66 -9.21 0.16 -8.22
C GLY A 66 -10.45 0.99 -8.57
N LEU A 67 -10.27 2.19 -9.12
CA LEU A 67 -11.37 3.03 -9.59
C LEU A 67 -12.17 2.35 -10.71
N MET A 68 -11.49 1.75 -11.69
CA MET A 68 -12.16 1.01 -12.78
C MET A 68 -12.95 -0.19 -12.26
N GLN A 69 -12.42 -0.91 -11.27
CA GLN A 69 -13.14 -2.00 -10.62
C GLN A 69 -14.38 -1.50 -9.87
N ALA A 70 -14.30 -0.35 -9.23
CA ALA A 70 -15.43 0.30 -8.58
C ALA A 70 -16.52 0.65 -9.59
N ILE A 71 -16.17 1.27 -10.72
CA ILE A 71 -17.13 1.66 -11.76
C ILE A 71 -17.87 0.43 -12.33
N LYS A 72 -17.14 -0.68 -12.58
CA LYS A 72 -17.75 -1.93 -13.06
C LYS A 72 -18.81 -2.52 -12.12
N ARG A 73 -18.68 -2.26 -10.82
CA ARG A 73 -19.56 -2.82 -9.77
C ARG A 73 -20.48 -1.79 -9.14
N PHE A 74 -20.43 -0.55 -9.62
CA PHE A 74 -21.23 0.52 -9.06
C PHE A 74 -22.71 0.35 -9.42
N GLU A 75 -23.57 0.52 -8.43
CA GLU A 75 -25.02 0.47 -8.56
C GLU A 75 -25.62 1.84 -8.24
N PRO A 76 -25.93 2.65 -9.26
CA PRO A 76 -26.43 4.01 -9.05
C PRO A 76 -27.80 4.04 -8.35
N GLU A 77 -28.60 2.98 -8.47
CA GLU A 77 -29.92 2.86 -7.86
C GLU A 77 -29.87 2.85 -6.32
N LYS A 78 -28.71 2.54 -5.73
CA LYS A 78 -28.54 2.58 -4.28
C LYS A 78 -28.46 3.98 -3.68
N GLY A 79 -28.42 5.03 -4.50
CA GLY A 79 -28.44 6.43 -4.07
C GLY A 79 -27.14 6.96 -3.47
N PHE A 80 -26.04 6.19 -3.51
CA PHE A 80 -24.72 6.65 -3.05
C PHE A 80 -23.90 7.24 -4.19
N ARG A 81 -23.04 8.21 -3.86
CA ARG A 81 -22.09 8.78 -4.81
C ARG A 81 -20.99 7.78 -5.15
N LEU A 82 -20.59 7.75 -6.44
CA LEU A 82 -19.49 6.92 -6.92
C LEU A 82 -18.20 7.19 -6.12
N ALA A 83 -17.89 8.44 -5.80
CA ALA A 83 -16.71 8.81 -5.03
C ALA A 83 -16.62 8.08 -3.68
N THR A 84 -17.74 7.94 -2.96
CA THR A 84 -17.80 7.25 -1.66
C THR A 84 -17.53 5.75 -1.82
N TYR A 85 -18.13 5.14 -2.83
CA TYR A 85 -17.94 3.71 -3.13
C TYR A 85 -16.53 3.42 -3.66
N ALA A 86 -16.04 4.22 -4.61
CA ALA A 86 -14.75 4.06 -5.24
C ALA A 86 -13.59 4.22 -4.26
N MET A 87 -13.74 5.07 -3.24
CA MET A 87 -12.70 5.29 -2.24
C MET A 87 -12.21 3.99 -1.57
N TRP A 88 -13.10 3.05 -1.33
CA TRP A 88 -12.75 1.74 -0.74
C TRP A 88 -11.95 0.89 -1.72
N TRP A 89 -12.36 0.83 -2.98
CA TRP A 89 -11.69 0.08 -4.03
C TRP A 89 -10.30 0.64 -4.34
N ILE A 90 -10.20 1.96 -4.46
CA ILE A 90 -8.93 2.66 -4.70
C ILE A 90 -7.95 2.37 -3.57
N LYS A 91 -8.38 2.51 -2.30
CA LYS A 91 -7.53 2.20 -1.15
C LYS A 91 -7.10 0.74 -1.10
N ALA A 92 -8.02 -0.18 -1.37
CA ALA A 92 -7.73 -1.61 -1.37
C ALA A 92 -6.68 -1.97 -2.42
N SER A 93 -6.84 -1.47 -3.66
CA SER A 93 -5.90 -1.71 -4.76
C SER A 93 -4.52 -1.12 -4.45
N ILE A 94 -4.44 0.12 -3.97
CA ILE A 94 -3.18 0.76 -3.56
C ILE A 94 -2.50 -0.05 -2.44
N GLN A 95 -3.24 -0.45 -1.42
CA GLN A 95 -2.69 -1.20 -0.29
C GLN A 95 -2.19 -2.59 -0.71
N GLU A 96 -2.91 -3.26 -1.59
CA GLU A 96 -2.49 -4.55 -2.14
C GLU A 96 -1.19 -4.41 -2.95
N TYR A 97 -1.10 -3.39 -3.80
CA TYR A 97 0.10 -3.07 -4.55
C TYR A 97 1.30 -2.80 -3.63
N ILE A 98 1.13 -1.96 -2.61
CA ILE A 98 2.20 -1.66 -1.65
C ILE A 98 2.69 -2.93 -0.95
N LEU A 99 1.80 -3.78 -0.43
CA LEU A 99 2.18 -5.02 0.25
C LEU A 99 2.94 -6.00 -0.67
N ARG A 100 2.66 -5.97 -1.96
CA ARG A 100 3.32 -6.82 -2.96
C ARG A 100 4.68 -6.27 -3.39
N SER A 101 4.81 -4.94 -3.47
CA SER A 101 5.96 -4.29 -4.11
C SER A 101 6.94 -3.65 -3.12
N TRP A 102 6.60 -3.57 -1.84
CA TRP A 102 7.44 -2.91 -0.83
C TRP A 102 8.71 -3.69 -0.51
N SER A 103 8.67 -5.02 -0.52
CA SER A 103 9.80 -5.92 -0.22
C SER A 103 9.73 -7.17 -1.08
N LEU A 104 10.87 -7.76 -1.39
CA LEU A 104 10.98 -9.07 -2.05
C LEU A 104 10.40 -10.19 -1.19
N VAL A 105 10.53 -10.06 0.15
CA VAL A 105 9.93 -10.99 1.10
C VAL A 105 8.50 -10.56 1.39
N LYS A 106 7.54 -11.42 1.05
CA LYS A 106 6.11 -11.14 1.21
C LYS A 106 5.76 -10.71 2.64
N ILE A 107 5.13 -9.54 2.75
CA ILE A 107 4.62 -8.97 4.00
C ILE A 107 3.10 -9.02 4.02
N GLY A 108 2.52 -9.09 5.23
CA GLY A 108 1.07 -8.96 5.39
C GLY A 108 0.30 -10.20 4.93
N THR A 109 0.75 -11.38 5.31
CA THR A 109 0.04 -12.64 5.04
C THR A 109 -1.23 -12.78 5.89
N THR A 110 -1.26 -12.17 7.08
CA THR A 110 -2.43 -12.16 7.97
C THR A 110 -3.09 -10.78 8.04
N ALA A 111 -4.35 -10.72 8.47
CA ALA A 111 -5.07 -9.47 8.69
C ALA A 111 -4.38 -8.59 9.75
N ALA A 112 -3.82 -9.21 10.79
CA ALA A 112 -3.06 -8.53 11.85
C ALA A 112 -1.81 -7.85 11.28
N GLN A 113 -1.02 -8.57 10.48
CA GLN A 113 0.17 -8.03 9.84
C GLN A 113 -0.12 -6.89 8.87
N LYS A 114 -1.19 -6.99 8.06
CA LYS A 114 -1.64 -5.90 7.19
C LYS A 114 -2.00 -4.66 7.99
N LYS A 115 -2.75 -4.85 9.06
CA LYS A 115 -3.17 -3.77 9.97
C LYS A 115 -1.96 -3.10 10.62
N LEU A 116 -0.99 -3.88 11.10
CA LEU A 116 0.27 -3.38 11.66
C LEU A 116 1.05 -2.58 10.63
N PHE A 117 1.31 -3.14 9.45
CA PHE A 117 2.09 -2.51 8.40
C PHE A 117 1.60 -1.08 8.07
N PHE A 118 0.27 -0.90 7.92
CA PHE A 118 -0.28 0.41 7.57
C PHE A 118 -0.45 1.37 8.75
N ASN A 119 -0.52 0.88 9.98
CA ASN A 119 -0.80 1.72 11.14
C ASN A 119 0.42 1.95 12.05
N LEU A 120 1.43 1.07 12.04
CA LEU A 120 2.55 1.12 12.97
C LEU A 120 3.28 2.46 12.91
N ARG A 121 3.60 2.95 11.71
CA ARG A 121 4.30 4.22 11.51
C ARG A 121 3.52 5.41 12.07
N ARG A 122 2.21 5.45 11.86
CA ARG A 122 1.33 6.48 12.42
C ARG A 122 1.28 6.40 13.94
N MET A 123 1.14 5.20 14.48
CA MET A 123 1.10 4.97 15.92
C MET A 123 2.41 5.38 16.60
N LYS A 124 3.56 5.06 16.01
CA LYS A 124 4.86 5.53 16.50
C LYS A 124 4.94 7.06 16.52
N GLY A 125 4.41 7.74 15.51
CA GLY A 125 4.33 9.20 15.48
C GLY A 125 3.42 9.77 16.58
N GLU A 126 2.25 9.16 16.82
CA GLU A 126 1.31 9.59 17.85
C GLU A 126 1.89 9.48 19.27
N ILE A 127 2.63 8.41 19.56
CA ILE A 127 3.25 8.18 20.87
C ILE A 127 4.67 8.78 20.97
N LYS A 128 5.10 9.54 19.96
CA LYS A 128 6.45 10.14 19.88
C LYS A 128 7.60 9.11 20.02
N ALA A 129 7.34 7.86 19.74
CA ALA A 129 8.33 6.78 19.74
C ALA A 129 9.05 6.74 18.38
N LEU A 130 9.71 7.83 18.00
CA LEU A 130 10.42 7.98 16.72
C LEU A 130 11.88 7.53 16.79
N GLU A 131 12.32 7.02 17.94
CA GLU A 131 13.69 6.53 18.13
C GLU A 131 13.94 5.33 17.19
N GLU A 132 15.11 5.30 16.59
CA GLU A 132 15.59 4.16 15.82
C GLU A 132 15.89 3.00 16.78
N GLY A 133 15.43 1.79 16.43
CA GLY A 133 15.67 0.58 17.21
C GLY A 133 14.40 -0.06 17.77
N ASP A 134 14.58 -0.87 18.79
CA ASP A 134 13.49 -1.59 19.44
C ASP A 134 12.61 -0.64 20.28
N LEU A 135 11.31 -0.85 20.21
CA LEU A 135 10.32 -0.06 20.95
C LEU A 135 10.39 -0.35 22.46
N LYS A 136 10.24 0.67 23.30
CA LYS A 136 10.11 0.50 24.75
C LYS A 136 8.84 -0.31 25.07
N GLN A 137 8.88 -1.06 26.18
CA GLN A 137 7.79 -1.97 26.58
C GLN A 137 6.43 -1.27 26.66
N GLU A 138 6.36 -0.08 27.27
CA GLU A 138 5.12 0.71 27.39
C GLU A 138 4.51 1.06 26.02
N ASN A 139 5.36 1.34 25.04
CA ASN A 139 4.94 1.68 23.70
C ASN A 139 4.45 0.42 22.96
N LEU A 140 5.09 -0.74 23.18
CA LEU A 140 4.67 -2.03 22.63
C LEU A 140 3.27 -2.40 23.11
N GLU A 141 3.02 -2.35 24.43
CA GLU A 141 1.72 -2.64 25.04
C GLU A 141 0.63 -1.70 24.50
N THR A 142 0.94 -0.41 24.38
CA THR A 142 0.01 0.60 23.85
C THR A 142 -0.38 0.29 22.41
N ILE A 143 0.60 -0.02 21.55
CA ILE A 143 0.36 -0.35 20.14
C ILE A 143 -0.40 -1.67 20.02
N ALA A 144 0.05 -2.71 20.74
CA ALA A 144 -0.58 -4.03 20.75
C ALA A 144 -2.06 -3.96 21.14
N THR A 145 -2.37 -3.23 22.20
CA THR A 145 -3.74 -3.04 22.69
C THR A 145 -4.60 -2.26 21.69
N LYS A 146 -4.12 -1.13 21.17
CA LYS A 146 -4.88 -0.29 20.22
C LYS A 146 -5.13 -1.02 18.90
N LEU A 147 -4.20 -1.81 18.42
CA LEU A 147 -4.33 -2.55 17.16
C LEU A 147 -4.91 -3.95 17.35
N LYS A 148 -5.08 -4.43 18.60
CA LYS A 148 -5.55 -5.79 18.94
C LYS A 148 -4.70 -6.87 18.27
N VAL A 149 -3.41 -6.79 18.48
CA VAL A 149 -2.38 -7.71 17.97
C VAL A 149 -1.43 -8.09 19.10
N SER A 150 -0.65 -9.14 18.94
CA SER A 150 0.34 -9.52 19.95
C SER A 150 1.55 -8.58 19.95
N GLU A 151 2.20 -8.42 21.10
CA GLU A 151 3.43 -7.63 21.21
C GLU A 151 4.54 -8.18 20.31
N GLN A 152 4.64 -9.50 20.20
CA GLN A 152 5.61 -10.16 19.33
C GLN A 152 5.41 -9.80 17.85
N GLU A 153 4.17 -9.69 17.38
CA GLU A 153 3.88 -9.22 16.04
C GLU A 153 4.28 -7.76 15.82
N VAL A 154 4.13 -6.90 16.85
CA VAL A 154 4.58 -5.51 16.80
C VAL A 154 6.12 -5.44 16.70
N ILE A 155 6.85 -6.21 17.52
CA ILE A 155 8.31 -6.27 17.48
C ILE A 155 8.79 -6.74 16.11
N ASN A 156 8.26 -7.86 15.64
CA ASN A 156 8.64 -8.43 14.34
C ASN A 156 8.38 -7.45 13.19
N MET A 157 7.23 -6.78 13.20
CA MET A 157 6.89 -5.78 12.17
C MET A 157 7.78 -4.54 12.29
N ASN A 158 8.09 -4.07 13.51
CA ASN A 158 8.96 -2.93 13.73
C ASN A 158 10.37 -3.18 13.17
N ARG A 159 10.96 -4.34 13.45
CA ARG A 159 12.28 -4.73 12.94
C ARG A 159 12.28 -4.85 11.42
N ARG A 160 11.21 -5.41 10.85
CA ARG A 160 11.06 -5.58 9.41
C ARG A 160 10.90 -4.27 8.66
N MET A 161 10.30 -3.26 9.28
CA MET A 161 10.11 -1.92 8.72
C MET A 161 11.25 -0.94 9.04
N ALA A 162 12.30 -1.39 9.71
CA ALA A 162 13.43 -0.54 10.10
C ALA A 162 14.26 -0.06 8.89
N GLY A 163 14.27 -0.84 7.81
CA GLY A 163 15.00 -0.48 6.60
C GLY A 163 14.43 -1.17 5.35
N PRO A 164 14.83 -0.72 4.15
CA PRO A 164 14.55 -1.41 2.90
C PRO A 164 15.40 -2.68 2.78
N ASP A 165 15.04 -3.52 1.79
CA ASP A 165 15.85 -4.68 1.43
C ASP A 165 17.27 -4.23 1.01
N SER A 166 18.29 -4.85 1.56
CA SER A 166 19.68 -4.55 1.22
C SER A 166 20.16 -5.42 0.06
N SER A 167 20.98 -4.85 -0.83
CA SER A 167 21.59 -5.61 -1.91
C SER A 167 22.75 -6.43 -1.39
N LEU A 168 22.78 -7.73 -1.66
CA LEU A 168 23.91 -8.61 -1.34
C LEU A 168 25.15 -8.31 -2.22
N ASN A 169 24.95 -7.69 -3.39
CA ASN A 169 26.03 -7.24 -4.27
C ASN A 169 26.57 -5.86 -3.89
N ALA A 170 26.06 -5.25 -2.83
CA ALA A 170 26.64 -3.99 -2.36
C ALA A 170 28.03 -4.24 -1.75
N PRO A 171 29.02 -3.36 -2.02
CA PRO A 171 30.34 -3.49 -1.43
C PRO A 171 30.28 -3.28 0.09
N VAL A 172 30.99 -4.11 0.85
CA VAL A 172 31.07 -4.00 2.33
C VAL A 172 31.74 -2.70 2.76
N ARG A 173 32.73 -2.24 2.00
CA ARG A 173 33.41 -0.95 2.18
C ARG A 173 33.69 -0.33 0.82
N ALA A 174 33.71 0.99 0.75
CA ALA A 174 33.93 1.73 -0.50
C ALA A 174 35.23 1.34 -1.24
N ASP A 175 36.28 0.93 -0.50
CA ASP A 175 37.60 0.53 -1.03
C ASP A 175 37.84 -1.00 -1.04
N SER A 176 36.87 -1.82 -0.58
CA SER A 176 37.04 -3.27 -0.54
C SER A 176 36.36 -3.90 -1.75
N GLY A 177 37.08 -4.77 -2.47
CA GLY A 177 36.53 -5.55 -3.57
C GLY A 177 35.57 -6.67 -3.14
N GLY A 178 35.17 -6.74 -1.84
CA GLY A 178 34.26 -7.76 -1.31
C GLY A 178 32.83 -7.26 -1.22
N GLU A 179 31.88 -8.10 -1.61
CA GLU A 179 30.43 -7.89 -1.52
C GLU A 179 29.85 -8.55 -0.26
N TRP A 180 28.67 -8.11 0.17
CA TRP A 180 27.98 -8.73 1.32
C TRP A 180 27.73 -10.22 1.13
N GLN A 181 27.49 -10.69 -0.12
CA GLN A 181 27.29 -12.10 -0.40
C GLN A 181 28.51 -12.97 -0.09
N ASP A 182 29.73 -12.43 -0.15
CA ASP A 182 30.96 -13.19 0.12
C ASP A 182 31.11 -13.54 1.61
N TRP A 183 30.34 -12.87 2.48
CA TRP A 183 30.34 -13.08 3.93
C TRP A 183 29.24 -14.01 4.40
N LEU A 184 28.34 -14.43 3.49
CA LEU A 184 27.29 -15.39 3.83
C LEU A 184 27.87 -16.79 3.92
N VAL A 185 27.74 -17.40 5.10
CA VAL A 185 28.14 -18.78 5.35
C VAL A 185 26.89 -19.65 5.35
N ASP A 186 26.97 -20.79 4.69
CA ASP A 186 25.93 -21.82 4.77
C ASP A 186 26.14 -22.60 6.08
N ASP A 187 25.14 -22.53 6.99
CA ASP A 187 25.14 -23.26 8.26
C ASP A 187 24.68 -24.73 8.11
N ALA A 188 24.35 -25.15 6.88
CA ALA A 188 23.97 -26.56 6.64
C ALA A 188 25.19 -27.48 6.83
N ASP A 189 24.93 -28.66 7.42
CA ASP A 189 25.95 -29.68 7.62
C ASP A 189 26.59 -30.06 6.29
N ASN A 190 27.95 -30.12 6.31
CA ASN A 190 28.72 -30.50 5.14
C ASN A 190 28.45 -31.97 4.79
N GLN A 191 28.60 -32.34 3.51
CA GLN A 191 28.38 -33.71 3.03
C GLN A 191 29.22 -34.75 3.80
N GLU A 192 30.37 -34.34 4.34
CA GLU A 192 31.23 -35.16 5.22
C GLU A 192 30.65 -35.38 6.63
N THR A 193 29.79 -34.46 7.11
CA THR A 193 29.18 -34.57 8.46
C THR A 193 27.84 -35.32 8.43
N VAL A 194 27.25 -35.51 7.26
CA VAL A 194 25.95 -36.22 7.06
C VAL A 194 26.17 -37.74 6.80
N LEU A 195 27.42 -38.17 6.54
CA LEU A 195 27.82 -39.57 6.40
C LEU A 195 28.30 -40.14 7.74
#